data_672eebc87a448fe8f032281f135b0659
#
_entry.id   672eebc87a448fe8f032281f135b0659
#
_cell.length_a   1.000
_cell.length_b   1.000
_cell.length_c   1.000
_cell.angle_alpha   90.00
_cell.angle_beta   90.00
_cell.angle_gamma   90.00
#
_symmetry.space_group_name_H-M   'P 1'
#
loop_
_entity.id
_entity.type
_entity.pdbx_description
1 polymer ?
#
loop_
_entity_poly.entity_id
_entity_poly.type
_entity_poly.pdbx_seq_one_letter_code
_entity_poly.pdbx_strand_id
1 'polypeptide(L)' 'MKLKEGLEFYRKCLEHCDMVIASLYDSDLPKDRKQALIDRQLDTRNMLKKRIEIIEELLR' A
#
# COMPACT_ATOMS: atom_id res chain seq x y z
N MET A 1 5.45 -8.21 18.89
CA MET A 1 4.19 -7.86 18.22
C MET A 1 3.44 -9.13 17.85
N LYS A 2 2.16 -9.20 18.16
CA LYS A 2 1.32 -10.33 17.78
C LYS A 2 1.03 -10.26 16.28
N LEU A 3 0.92 -11.42 15.63
CA LEU A 3 0.70 -11.49 14.19
C LEU A 3 -0.59 -10.76 13.76
N LYS A 4 -1.66 -10.89 14.55
CA LYS A 4 -2.93 -10.20 14.24
C LYS A 4 -2.77 -8.68 14.24
N GLU A 5 -2.01 -8.14 15.18
CA GLU A 5 -1.76 -6.70 15.26
C GLU A 5 -0.95 -6.22 14.06
N GLY A 6 0.05 -7.00 13.66
CA GLY A 6 0.83 -6.74 12.46
C GLY A 6 -0.03 -6.75 11.20
N LEU A 7 -0.95 -7.73 11.11
CA LEU A 7 -1.86 -7.85 9.98
C LEU A 7 -2.76 -6.62 9.88
N GLU A 8 -3.36 -6.19 10.99
CA GLU A 8 -4.20 -4.99 11.03
C GLU A 8 -3.43 -3.75 10.63
N PHE A 9 -2.19 -3.62 11.14
CA PHE A 9 -1.32 -2.50 10.79
C PHE A 9 -1.06 -2.45 9.28
N TYR A 10 -0.66 -3.57 8.69
CA TYR A 10 -0.38 -3.61 7.25
C TYR A 10 -1.63 -3.36 6.40
N ARG A 11 -2.80 -3.83 6.84
CA ARG A 11 -4.06 -3.54 6.14
C ARG A 11 -4.37 -2.06 6.15
N LYS A 12 -4.15 -1.38 7.26
CA LYS A 12 -4.33 0.08 7.35
C LYS A 12 -3.34 0.81 6.46
N CYS A 13 -2.10 0.36 6.41
CA CYS A 13 -1.09 0.92 5.51
C CYS A 13 -1.51 0.76 4.04
N LEU A 14 -2.10 -0.39 3.70
CA LEU A 14 -2.58 -0.66 2.35
C LEU A 14 -3.72 0.29 1.98
N GLU A 15 -4.68 0.49 2.88
CA GLU A 15 -5.78 1.44 2.68
C GLU A 15 -5.24 2.86 2.46
N HIS A 16 -4.28 3.27 3.28
CA HIS A 16 -3.64 4.57 3.15
C HIS A 16 -2.96 4.72 1.78
N CYS A 17 -2.26 3.68 1.36
CA CYS A 17 -1.58 3.65 0.06
C CYS A 17 -2.59 3.84 -1.09
N ASP A 18 -3.74 3.14 -1.02
CA ASP A 18 -4.81 3.26 -2.01
C ASP A 18 -5.38 4.68 -2.05
N MET A 19 -5.54 5.31 -0.89
CA MET A 19 -6.01 6.70 -0.80
C MET A 19 -5.00 7.67 -1.42
N VAL A 20 -3.71 7.47 -1.18
CA VAL A 20 -2.65 8.30 -1.77
C VAL A 20 -2.65 8.16 -3.29
N ILE A 21 -2.79 6.94 -3.80
CA ILE A 21 -2.85 6.71 -5.26
C ILE A 21 -4.05 7.44 -5.86
N ALA A 22 -5.22 7.32 -5.25
CA ALA A 22 -6.42 8.02 -5.73
C ALA A 22 -6.22 9.53 -5.74
N SER A 23 -5.62 10.09 -4.68
CA SER A 23 -5.33 11.52 -4.60
C SER A 23 -4.34 11.97 -5.68
N LEU A 24 -3.36 11.12 -6.01
CA LEU A 24 -2.39 11.43 -7.06
C LEU A 24 -3.05 11.49 -8.43
N TYR A 25 -3.98 10.59 -8.72
CA TYR A 25 -4.73 10.62 -9.99
C TYR A 25 -5.52 11.90 -10.15
N ASP A 26 -6.08 12.43 -9.06
CA ASP A 26 -6.87 13.67 -9.07
C ASP A 26 -6.03 14.94 -8.94
N SER A 27 -4.72 14.82 -8.76
CA SER A 27 -3.85 15.96 -8.54
C SER A 27 -3.54 16.72 -9.83
N ASP A 28 -3.14 17.99 -9.68
CA ASP A 28 -2.73 18.87 -10.79
C ASP A 28 -1.23 18.77 -11.11
N LEU A 29 -0.56 17.74 -10.58
CA LEU A 29 0.87 17.56 -10.82
C LEU A 29 1.17 17.30 -12.31
N PRO A 30 2.36 17.69 -12.78
CA PRO A 30 2.79 17.34 -14.14
C PRO A 30 2.74 15.82 -14.35
N LYS A 31 2.35 15.41 -15.55
CA LYS A 31 2.10 14.00 -15.88
C LYS A 31 3.27 13.07 -15.50
N ASP A 32 4.49 13.46 -15.84
CA ASP A 32 5.66 12.63 -15.57
C ASP A 32 5.89 12.43 -14.07
N ARG A 33 5.74 13.52 -13.32
CA ARG A 33 5.93 13.48 -11.87
C ARG A 33 4.81 12.67 -11.20
N LYS A 34 3.58 12.87 -11.65
CA LYS A 34 2.43 12.13 -11.17
C LYS A 34 2.65 10.62 -11.38
N GLN A 35 3.06 10.22 -12.57
CA GLN A 35 3.29 8.82 -12.89
C GLN A 35 4.41 8.22 -12.02
N ALA A 36 5.50 8.95 -11.82
CA ALA A 36 6.59 8.48 -10.97
C ALA A 36 6.13 8.24 -9.53
N LEU A 37 5.32 9.14 -8.99
CA LEU A 37 4.79 9.00 -7.63
C LEU A 37 3.80 7.84 -7.51
N ILE A 38 2.95 7.66 -8.52
CA ILE A 38 2.00 6.56 -8.56
C ILE A 38 2.76 5.23 -8.62
N ASP A 39 3.76 5.11 -9.48
CA ASP A 39 4.57 3.88 -9.61
C ASP A 39 5.23 3.53 -8.28
N ARG A 40 5.74 4.52 -7.56
CA ARG A 40 6.34 4.33 -6.24
C ARG A 40 5.33 3.77 -5.24
N GLN A 41 4.12 4.31 -5.25
CA GLN A 41 3.04 3.83 -4.37
C GLN A 41 2.58 2.42 -4.75
N LEU A 42 2.56 2.10 -6.03
CA LEU A 42 2.21 0.75 -6.49
C LEU A 42 3.24 -0.28 -6.02
N ASP A 43 4.53 0.06 -6.03
CA ASP A 43 5.57 -0.82 -5.49
C ASP A 43 5.38 -1.06 -4.00
N THR A 44 5.09 0.00 -3.25
CA THR A 44 4.81 -0.09 -1.82
C THR A 44 3.57 -0.95 -1.57
N ARG A 45 2.53 -0.76 -2.36
CA ARG A 45 1.29 -1.54 -2.28
C ARG A 45 1.56 -3.03 -2.48
N ASN A 46 2.35 -3.37 -3.49
CA ASN A 46 2.70 -4.76 -3.77
C ASN A 46 3.49 -5.40 -2.63
N MET A 47 4.42 -4.65 -2.04
CA MET A 47 5.17 -5.11 -0.87
C MET A 47 4.25 -5.40 0.32
N LEU A 48 3.32 -4.49 0.59
CA LEU A 48 2.36 -4.64 1.68
C LEU A 48 1.47 -5.87 1.47
N LYS A 49 1.00 -6.08 0.26
CA LYS A 49 0.16 -7.25 -0.08
C LYS A 49 0.91 -8.55 0.17
N LYS A 50 2.18 -8.63 -0.21
CA LYS A 50 3.01 -9.82 0.03
C LYS A 50 3.18 -10.09 1.52
N ARG A 51 3.43 -9.07 2.30
CA ARG A 51 3.58 -9.21 3.75
C ARG A 51 2.27 -9.67 4.41
N ILE A 52 1.15 -9.14 3.95
CA ILE A 52 -0.16 -9.56 4.43
C ILE A 52 -0.39 -11.05 4.14
N GLU A 53 -0.08 -11.50 2.93
CA GLU A 53 -0.21 -12.91 2.54
C GLU A 53 0.63 -13.82 3.45
N ILE A 54 1.86 -13.43 3.74
CA ILE A 54 2.75 -14.20 4.62
C ILE A 54 2.15 -14.33 6.02
N ILE A 55 1.66 -13.22 6.57
CA ILE A 55 1.06 -13.23 7.91
C ILE A 55 -0.20 -14.07 7.93
N GLU A 56 -1.05 -13.96 6.91
CA GLU A 56 -2.26 -14.76 6.80
C GLU A 56 -1.95 -16.25 6.76
N GLU A 57 -0.90 -16.66 6.04
CA GLU A 57 -0.46 -18.06 6.04
C GLU A 57 0.00 -18.51 7.41
N LEU A 58 0.74 -17.66 8.13
CA LEU A 58 1.21 -17.99 9.47
C LEU A 58 0.07 -18.11 10.48
N LEU A 59 -1.08 -17.48 10.21
CA LEU A 59 -2.25 -17.53 11.08
C LEU A 59 -3.20 -18.68 10.78
N ARG A 60 -2.99 -19.42 9.71
CA ARG A 60 -3.82 -20.57 9.33
C ARG A 60 -3.52 -21.81 10.16
#